data_9afec02fba20b60143533881c4bb64eb
#
_entry.id   9afec02fba20b60143533881c4bb64eb
#
_cell.length_a   1.000
_cell.length_b   1.000
_cell.length_c   1.000
_cell.angle_alpha   90.00
_cell.angle_beta   90.00
_cell.angle_gamma   90.00
#
_symmetry.space_group_name_H-M   'P 1'
#
loop_
_entity.id
_entity.type
_entity.pdbx_description
1 polymer ?
#
loop_
_entity_poly.entity_id
_entity_poly.type
_entity_poly.pdbx_seq_one_letter_code
_entity_poly.pdbx_strand_id
1 'polypeptide(L)' 'MHLLSRINHHLRATGMPETKFGRLAVHDPRFVSDLRNGRQPRDATVARVERYIAEAQR' A
#
# COMPACT_ATOMS: atom_id res chain seq x y z
N MET A 1 -9.66 8.50 -5.47
CA MET A 1 -9.76 7.66 -4.27
C MET A 1 -8.49 7.82 -3.43
N HIS A 2 -8.65 7.93 -2.14
CA HIS A 2 -7.52 8.11 -1.23
C HIS A 2 -6.63 6.86 -1.22
N LEU A 3 -5.31 7.06 -1.24
CA LEU A 3 -4.37 5.94 -1.33
C LEU A 3 -4.56 4.91 -0.21
N LEU A 4 -4.68 5.37 1.04
CA LEU A 4 -4.85 4.46 2.17
C LEU A 4 -6.15 3.64 2.05
N SER A 5 -7.21 4.24 1.52
CA SER A 5 -8.46 3.51 1.29
C SER A 5 -8.28 2.40 0.27
N ARG A 6 -7.51 2.65 -0.79
CA ARG A 6 -7.21 1.64 -1.81
C ARG A 6 -6.38 0.50 -1.22
N ILE A 7 -5.41 0.84 -0.37
CA ILE A 7 -4.59 -0.15 0.31
C ILE A 7 -5.46 -1.00 1.22
N ASN A 8 -6.31 -0.36 2.03
CA ASN A 8 -7.19 -1.10 2.94
C ASN A 8 -8.11 -2.06 2.18
N HIS A 9 -8.65 -1.60 1.05
CA HIS A 9 -9.49 -2.46 0.22
C HIS A 9 -8.72 -3.68 -0.27
N HIS A 10 -7.48 -3.47 -0.73
CA HIS A 10 -6.62 -4.55 -1.22
C HIS A 10 -6.30 -5.55 -0.09
N LEU A 11 -5.94 -5.04 1.08
CA LEU A 11 -5.61 -5.90 2.23
C LEU A 11 -6.81 -6.75 2.63
N ARG A 12 -8.00 -6.14 2.61
CA ARG A 12 -9.23 -6.85 2.97
C ARG A 12 -9.58 -7.92 1.94
N ALA A 13 -9.39 -7.61 0.66
CA ALA A 13 -9.69 -8.54 -0.42
C ALA A 13 -8.74 -9.73 -0.46
N THR A 14 -7.47 -9.53 -0.09
CA THR A 14 -6.44 -10.57 -0.18
C THR A 14 -6.15 -11.26 1.15
N GLY A 15 -6.56 -10.67 2.28
CA GLY A 15 -6.20 -11.17 3.60
C GLY A 15 -4.74 -10.95 3.95
N MET A 16 -4.02 -10.14 3.17
CA MET A 16 -2.60 -9.90 3.37
C MET A 16 -2.34 -8.99 4.57
N PRO A 17 -1.36 -9.31 5.43
CA PRO A 17 -0.97 -8.40 6.50
C PRO A 17 -0.36 -7.11 5.94
N GLU A 18 -0.57 -6.00 6.62
CA GLU A 18 -0.06 -4.71 6.15
C GLU A 18 1.47 -4.66 6.07
N THR A 19 2.16 -5.38 6.97
CA THR A 19 3.62 -5.43 6.94
C THR A 19 4.13 -6.12 5.67
N LYS A 20 3.46 -7.20 5.26
CA LYS A 20 3.81 -7.89 4.03
C LYS A 20 3.54 -7.01 2.82
N PHE A 21 2.41 -6.31 2.81
CA PHE A 21 2.07 -5.39 1.73
C PHE A 21 3.16 -4.32 1.55
N GLY A 22 3.55 -3.66 2.64
CA GLY A 22 4.56 -2.61 2.57
C GLY A 22 5.90 -3.14 2.05
N ARG A 23 6.28 -4.31 2.53
CA ARG A 23 7.53 -4.92 2.10
C ARG A 23 7.54 -5.25 0.61
N LEU A 24 6.43 -5.81 0.11
CA LEU A 24 6.35 -6.20 -1.30
C LEU A 24 6.16 -5.00 -2.22
N ALA A 25 5.37 -4.03 -1.82
CA ALA A 25 5.07 -2.89 -2.66
C ALA A 25 6.20 -1.86 -2.72
N VAL A 26 6.83 -1.56 -1.57
CA VAL A 26 7.80 -0.47 -1.48
C VAL A 26 9.04 -0.82 -0.64
N HIS A 27 9.25 -2.10 -0.34
CA HIS A 27 10.39 -2.59 0.46
C HIS A 27 10.43 -1.97 1.87
N ASP A 28 9.27 -1.66 2.43
CA ASP A 28 9.18 -1.02 3.73
C ASP A 28 8.01 -1.61 4.53
N PRO A 29 8.28 -2.48 5.53
CA PRO A 29 7.20 -3.12 6.29
C PRO A 29 6.40 -2.13 7.15
N ARG A 30 6.91 -0.92 7.37
CA ARG A 30 6.22 0.11 8.15
C ARG A 30 5.37 1.04 7.30
N PHE A 31 5.38 0.86 5.99
CA PHE A 31 4.76 1.82 5.08
C PHE A 31 3.29 2.10 5.43
N VAL A 32 2.48 1.05 5.56
CA VAL A 32 1.04 1.23 5.84
C VAL A 32 0.83 1.85 7.21
N SER A 33 1.56 1.38 8.22
CA SER A 33 1.47 1.95 9.56
C SER A 33 1.83 3.44 9.56
N ASP A 34 2.89 3.81 8.83
CA ASP A 34 3.30 5.21 8.73
C ASP A 34 2.24 6.06 8.05
N LEU A 35 1.58 5.52 7.01
CA LEU A 35 0.48 6.24 6.36
C LEU A 35 -0.68 6.50 7.34
N ARG A 36 -1.01 5.53 8.18
CA ARG A 36 -2.06 5.70 9.18
C ARG A 36 -1.69 6.77 10.20
N ASN A 37 -0.38 6.97 10.42
CA ASN A 37 0.12 7.97 11.36
C ASN A 37 0.40 9.32 10.70
N GLY A 38 -0.03 9.52 9.46
CA GLY A 38 0.05 10.83 8.81
C GLY A 38 1.22 11.02 7.86
N ARG A 39 2.01 9.98 7.57
CA ARG A 39 3.12 10.09 6.62
C ARG A 39 2.59 10.50 5.24
N GLN A 40 3.30 11.43 4.58
CA GLN A 40 2.97 11.88 3.23
C GLN A 40 3.92 11.21 2.24
N PRO A 41 3.46 10.23 1.46
CA PRO A 41 4.34 9.58 0.49
C PRO A 41 4.61 10.47 -0.70
N ARG A 42 5.78 10.29 -1.32
CA ARG A 42 6.13 10.99 -2.55
C ARG A 42 5.31 10.44 -3.71
N ASP A 43 5.17 11.27 -4.77
CA ASP A 43 4.40 10.87 -5.95
C ASP A 43 4.92 9.57 -6.56
N ALA A 44 6.24 9.40 -6.62
CA ALA A 44 6.84 8.16 -7.16
C ALA A 44 6.44 6.95 -6.32
N THR A 45 6.37 7.11 -5.00
CA THR A 45 5.96 6.04 -4.10
C THR A 45 4.49 5.69 -4.31
N VAL A 46 3.64 6.72 -4.45
CA VAL A 46 2.21 6.51 -4.72
C VAL A 46 2.02 5.72 -6.01
N ALA A 47 2.72 6.12 -7.08
CA ALA A 47 2.62 5.44 -8.37
C ALA A 47 3.04 3.97 -8.25
N ARG A 48 4.09 3.71 -7.48
CA ARG A 48 4.61 2.37 -7.28
C ARG A 48 3.59 1.48 -6.55
N VAL A 49 2.95 2.03 -5.52
CA VAL A 49 1.92 1.31 -4.77
C VAL A 49 0.73 1.01 -5.66
N GLU A 50 0.29 1.99 -6.44
CA GLU A 50 -0.85 1.81 -7.31
C GLU A 50 -0.57 0.76 -8.39
N ARG A 51 0.64 0.74 -8.92
CA ARG A 51 1.05 -0.29 -9.87
C ARG A 51 1.01 -1.66 -9.23
N TYR A 52 1.54 -1.78 -8.01
CA TYR A 52 1.53 -3.05 -7.30
C TYR A 52 0.11 -3.58 -7.13
N ILE A 53 -0.82 -2.73 -6.70
CA ILE A 53 -2.21 -3.11 -6.51
C ILE A 53 -2.83 -3.55 -7.83
N ALA A 54 -2.60 -2.78 -8.91
CA ALA A 54 -3.16 -3.08 -10.22
C ALA A 54 -2.66 -4.42 -10.75
N GLU A 55 -1.38 -4.70 -10.59
CA GLU A 55 -0.80 -5.97 -11.05
C GLU A 55 -1.31 -7.15 -10.24
N ALA A 56 -1.53 -6.95 -8.95
CA ALA A 56 -2.03 -8.02 -8.07
C ALA A 56 -3.49 -8.37 -8.34
N GLN A 57 -4.23 -7.48 -8.99
CA GLN A 57 -5.65 -7.69 -9.26
C GLN A 57 -5.94 -8.35 -10.61
N ARG A 58 -4.93 -8.73 -11.32
CA ARG A 58 -5.10 -9.41 -12.62
C ARG A 58 -5.70 -10.79 -12.46
#